data_134797271ea2cb828be5323913fcc846
#
_entry.id   134797271ea2cb828be5323913fcc846
#
_cell.length_a   1.000
_cell.length_b   1.000
_cell.length_c   1.000
_cell.angle_alpha   90.00
_cell.angle_beta   90.00
_cell.angle_gamma   90.00
#
_symmetry.space_group_name_H-M   'P 1'
#
loop_
_entity.id
_entity.type
_entity.pdbx_description
1 polymer ?
#
loop_
_entity_poly.entity_id
_entity_poly.type
_entity_poly.pdbx_seq_one_letter_code
_entity_poly.pdbx_strand_id
1 'polypeptide(L)'
;MKAIILHFMIGYEHPFNDGNGRTARCLFYWYMLKSGYWAFEYISISALLKEAPVQYGESYLFTETDDFDLTYFVYYQLKIIERAMTGFLSYIESKRKAFYELMGLLTESGFNKDLNFRQIQLLKKVLRNPGRIFVAKEVKNDFDVSEGTARTDLEKLVKLKLLAKVREGKTWCYVARGDAAALIGKK
;
A
#
# COMPACT_ATOMS: atom_id res chain seq x y z
N MET A 1 -21.33 14.18 -2.46
CA MET A 1 -22.34 14.32 -3.53
C MET A 1 -21.73 14.85 -4.84
N LYS A 2 -21.21 16.09 -4.94
CA LYS A 2 -20.72 16.66 -6.22
C LYS A 2 -19.72 15.79 -6.98
N ALA A 3 -18.78 15.10 -6.31
CA ALA A 3 -17.86 14.18 -6.96
C ALA A 3 -18.56 13.02 -7.68
N ILE A 4 -19.61 12.48 -7.07
CA ILE A 4 -20.40 11.37 -7.62
C ILE A 4 -21.22 11.88 -8.83
N ILE A 5 -21.81 13.07 -8.72
CA ILE A 5 -22.57 13.68 -9.82
C ILE A 5 -21.66 13.95 -11.02
N LEU A 6 -20.46 14.51 -10.80
CA LEU A 6 -19.48 14.72 -11.87
C LEU A 6 -19.06 13.40 -12.53
N HIS A 7 -18.90 12.34 -11.74
CA HIS A 7 -18.62 11.01 -12.27
C HIS A 7 -19.76 10.52 -13.18
N PHE A 8 -21.01 10.62 -12.71
CA PHE A 8 -22.18 10.25 -13.50
C PHE A 8 -22.26 11.03 -14.81
N MET A 9 -22.18 12.36 -14.75
CA MET A 9 -22.33 13.25 -15.91
C MET A 9 -21.36 12.89 -17.04
N ILE A 10 -20.08 12.68 -16.73
CA ILE A 10 -19.10 12.30 -17.78
C ILE A 10 -19.36 10.90 -18.32
N GLY A 11 -19.81 9.97 -17.49
CA GLY A 11 -20.16 8.61 -17.94
C GLY A 11 -21.40 8.60 -18.83
N TYR A 12 -22.40 9.41 -18.50
CA TYR A 12 -23.66 9.54 -19.20
C TYR A 12 -23.53 10.31 -20.54
N GLU A 13 -23.02 11.55 -20.49
CA GLU A 13 -22.86 12.42 -21.66
C GLU A 13 -21.88 11.85 -22.69
N HIS A 14 -20.96 11.02 -22.27
CA HIS A 14 -19.98 10.32 -23.09
C HIS A 14 -19.22 11.23 -24.09
N PRO A 15 -18.68 12.40 -23.67
CA PRO A 15 -18.22 13.46 -24.57
C PRO A 15 -16.97 13.12 -25.39
N PHE A 16 -16.26 12.03 -25.05
CA PHE A 16 -15.02 11.63 -25.72
C PHE A 16 -15.20 10.33 -26.51
N ASN A 17 -14.51 10.18 -27.64
CA ASN A 17 -14.50 8.92 -28.40
C ASN A 17 -13.93 7.75 -27.59
N ASP A 18 -12.97 8.01 -26.68
CA ASP A 18 -12.42 7.04 -25.72
C ASP A 18 -12.01 7.75 -24.43
N GLY A 19 -11.99 7.01 -23.35
CA GLY A 19 -11.49 7.50 -22.05
C GLY A 19 -12.53 8.13 -21.14
N ASN A 20 -13.82 8.11 -21.48
CA ASN A 20 -14.88 8.68 -20.64
C ASN A 20 -14.86 8.15 -19.20
N GLY A 21 -14.76 6.82 -19.03
CA GLY A 21 -14.67 6.23 -17.70
C GLY A 21 -13.40 6.61 -16.92
N ARG A 22 -12.28 6.83 -17.61
CA ARG A 22 -11.04 7.33 -16.98
C ARG A 22 -11.21 8.77 -16.53
N THR A 23 -11.76 9.61 -17.37
CA THR A 23 -12.04 11.03 -17.09
C THR A 23 -13.05 11.17 -15.95
N ALA A 24 -14.13 10.40 -15.96
CA ALA A 24 -15.15 10.40 -14.91
C ALA A 24 -14.53 10.09 -13.53
N ARG A 25 -13.70 9.04 -13.46
CA ARG A 25 -13.01 8.69 -12.21
C ARG A 25 -11.94 9.70 -11.83
N CYS A 26 -11.22 10.27 -12.79
CA CYS A 26 -10.23 11.32 -12.52
C CYS A 26 -10.89 12.55 -11.89
N LEU A 27 -12.03 13.01 -12.41
CA LEU A 27 -12.80 14.11 -11.85
C LEU A 27 -13.37 13.79 -10.47
N PHE A 28 -13.82 12.55 -10.26
CA PHE A 28 -14.25 12.10 -8.95
C PHE A 28 -13.12 12.23 -7.92
N TYR A 29 -11.92 11.66 -8.19
CA TYR A 29 -10.78 11.75 -7.28
C TYR A 29 -10.33 13.18 -7.05
N TRP A 30 -10.21 13.97 -8.13
CA TRP A 30 -9.84 15.38 -8.04
C TRP A 30 -10.78 16.14 -7.10
N TYR A 31 -12.09 15.93 -7.24
CA TYR A 31 -13.07 16.64 -6.41
C TYR A 31 -13.05 16.16 -4.96
N MET A 32 -12.83 14.86 -4.71
CA MET A 32 -12.69 14.33 -3.35
C MET A 32 -11.47 14.92 -2.66
N LEU A 33 -10.31 14.94 -3.31
CA LEU A 33 -9.07 15.51 -2.77
C LEU A 33 -9.20 17.02 -2.55
N LYS A 34 -9.76 17.75 -3.52
CA LYS A 34 -10.04 19.20 -3.39
C LYS A 34 -10.96 19.50 -2.21
N SER A 35 -11.88 18.59 -1.88
CA SER A 35 -12.81 18.73 -0.75
C SER A 35 -12.21 18.28 0.59
N GLY A 36 -10.93 17.95 0.65
CA GLY A 36 -10.22 17.58 1.88
C GLY A 36 -10.28 16.09 2.25
N TYR A 37 -10.84 15.24 1.40
CA TYR A 37 -10.89 13.79 1.62
C TYR A 37 -9.57 13.13 1.17
N TRP A 38 -8.47 13.45 1.86
CA TRP A 38 -7.11 13.01 1.53
C TRP A 38 -6.94 11.49 1.41
N ALA A 39 -7.76 10.69 2.11
CA ALA A 39 -7.69 9.22 2.06
C ALA A 39 -7.86 8.67 0.63
N PHE A 40 -8.49 9.43 -0.28
CA PHE A 40 -8.64 9.05 -1.68
C PHE A 40 -7.34 9.06 -2.50
N GLU A 41 -6.22 9.52 -1.96
CA GLU A 41 -4.89 9.26 -2.52
C GLU A 41 -4.52 7.76 -2.48
N TYR A 42 -5.06 7.03 -1.51
CA TYR A 42 -4.74 5.62 -1.23
C TYR A 42 -5.87 4.65 -1.52
N ILE A 43 -7.09 5.16 -1.69
CA ILE A 43 -8.30 4.37 -1.93
C ILE A 43 -8.58 4.27 -3.43
N SER A 44 -8.76 3.06 -3.95
CA SER A 44 -9.10 2.83 -5.36
C SER A 44 -10.54 2.34 -5.53
N ILE A 45 -11.48 3.26 -5.86
CA ILE A 45 -12.81 2.85 -6.29
C ILE A 45 -12.78 2.15 -7.66
N SER A 46 -11.79 2.48 -8.50
CA SER A 46 -11.64 1.92 -9.84
C SER A 46 -11.48 0.40 -9.84
N ALA A 47 -10.81 -0.16 -8.83
CA ALA A 47 -10.66 -1.61 -8.68
C ALA A 47 -12.03 -2.26 -8.43
N LEU A 48 -12.82 -1.72 -7.49
CA LEU A 48 -14.13 -2.24 -7.12
C LEU A 48 -15.15 -2.11 -8.26
N LEU A 49 -15.12 -1.01 -9.02
CA LEU A 49 -15.98 -0.83 -10.19
C LEU A 49 -15.68 -1.87 -11.28
N LYS A 50 -14.42 -2.28 -11.45
CA LYS A 50 -14.02 -3.33 -12.38
C LYS A 50 -14.43 -4.74 -11.92
N GLU A 51 -14.56 -4.97 -10.62
CA GLU A 51 -15.03 -6.25 -10.06
C GLU A 51 -16.51 -6.49 -10.30
N ALA A 52 -17.31 -5.43 -10.44
CA ALA A 52 -18.76 -5.49 -10.59
C ALA A 52 -19.27 -4.62 -11.75
N PRO A 53 -18.85 -4.89 -13.01
CA PRO A 53 -19.17 -4.05 -14.15
C PRO A 53 -20.66 -4.04 -14.48
N VAL A 54 -21.37 -5.15 -14.23
CA VAL A 54 -22.82 -5.25 -14.47
C VAL A 54 -23.58 -4.30 -13.54
N GLN A 55 -23.35 -4.37 -12.24
CA GLN A 55 -24.00 -3.51 -11.24
C GLN A 55 -23.67 -2.03 -11.46
N TYR A 56 -22.46 -1.74 -11.92
CA TYR A 56 -22.09 -0.38 -12.32
C TYR A 56 -22.92 0.11 -13.51
N GLY A 57 -23.09 -0.72 -14.55
CA GLY A 57 -23.96 -0.42 -15.69
C GLY A 57 -25.43 -0.29 -15.30
N GLU A 58 -25.94 -1.20 -14.46
CA GLU A 58 -27.31 -1.15 -13.93
C GLU A 58 -27.61 0.15 -13.17
N SER A 59 -26.63 0.68 -12.44
CA SER A 59 -26.80 1.95 -11.72
C SER A 59 -27.02 3.14 -12.65
N TYR A 60 -26.46 3.13 -13.87
CA TYR A 60 -26.78 4.09 -14.94
C TYR A 60 -28.15 3.81 -15.52
N LEU A 61 -28.42 2.57 -15.92
CA LEU A 61 -29.68 2.16 -16.54
C LEU A 61 -30.88 2.54 -15.67
N PHE A 62 -30.85 2.23 -14.38
CA PHE A 62 -31.94 2.58 -13.46
C PHE A 62 -32.13 4.08 -13.34
N THR A 63 -31.05 4.86 -13.29
CA THR A 63 -31.12 6.31 -13.30
C THR A 63 -31.78 6.83 -14.60
N GLU A 64 -31.38 6.30 -15.76
CA GLU A 64 -31.87 6.74 -17.07
C GLU A 64 -33.35 6.36 -17.32
N THR A 65 -33.79 5.23 -16.77
CA THR A 65 -35.16 4.70 -16.98
C THR A 65 -36.17 5.20 -15.95
N ASP A 66 -35.73 5.91 -14.91
CA ASP A 66 -36.61 6.47 -13.86
C ASP A 66 -36.41 8.00 -13.76
N ASP A 67 -36.80 8.72 -14.82
CA ASP A 67 -36.80 10.19 -14.95
C ASP A 67 -35.47 10.85 -14.47
N PHE A 68 -34.35 10.19 -14.68
CA PHE A 68 -33.02 10.60 -14.21
C PHE A 68 -32.89 10.75 -12.69
N ASP A 69 -33.58 9.88 -11.93
CA ASP A 69 -33.36 9.81 -10.50
C ASP A 69 -31.94 9.32 -10.18
N LEU A 70 -31.05 10.26 -9.86
CA LEU A 70 -29.66 10.01 -9.53
C LEU A 70 -29.49 9.19 -8.25
N THR A 71 -30.54 8.94 -7.49
CA THR A 71 -30.48 8.18 -6.23
C THR A 71 -29.89 6.80 -6.44
N TYR A 72 -30.22 6.11 -7.54
CA TYR A 72 -29.67 4.79 -7.88
C TYR A 72 -28.17 4.82 -8.02
N PHE A 73 -27.64 5.72 -8.84
CA PHE A 73 -26.20 5.85 -9.06
C PHE A 73 -25.49 6.33 -7.81
N VAL A 74 -26.02 7.32 -7.10
CA VAL A 74 -25.45 7.83 -5.84
C VAL A 74 -25.38 6.73 -4.80
N TYR A 75 -26.45 5.96 -4.61
CA TYR A 75 -26.50 4.88 -3.64
C TYR A 75 -25.47 3.78 -3.96
N TYR A 76 -25.37 3.38 -5.22
CA TYR A 76 -24.36 2.45 -5.69
C TYR A 76 -22.94 2.96 -5.41
N GLN A 77 -22.64 4.21 -5.77
CA GLN A 77 -21.32 4.80 -5.54
C GLN A 77 -20.97 4.93 -4.05
N LEU A 78 -21.93 5.25 -3.20
CA LEU A 78 -21.72 5.29 -1.75
C LEU A 78 -21.36 3.91 -1.20
N LYS A 79 -21.98 2.83 -1.66
CA LYS A 79 -21.61 1.45 -1.30
C LYS A 79 -20.19 1.10 -1.76
N ILE A 80 -19.80 1.52 -2.96
CA ILE A 80 -18.43 1.31 -3.46
C ILE A 80 -17.42 2.07 -2.59
N ILE A 81 -17.72 3.32 -2.23
CA ILE A 81 -16.86 4.12 -1.35
C ILE A 81 -16.73 3.47 0.02
N GLU A 82 -17.84 3.03 0.63
CA GLU A 82 -17.86 2.34 1.92
C GLU A 82 -16.99 1.07 1.90
N ARG A 83 -17.14 0.22 0.89
CA ARG A 83 -16.31 -0.97 0.70
C ARG A 83 -14.83 -0.63 0.55
N ALA A 84 -14.50 0.39 -0.24
CA ALA A 84 -13.14 0.84 -0.45
C ALA A 84 -12.51 1.38 0.84
N MET A 85 -13.25 2.16 1.63
CA MET A 85 -12.80 2.68 2.92
C MET A 85 -12.60 1.55 3.95
N THR A 86 -13.54 0.61 4.04
CA THR A 86 -13.43 -0.54 4.93
C THR A 86 -12.19 -1.38 4.59
N GLY A 87 -11.97 -1.66 3.31
CA GLY A 87 -10.76 -2.37 2.85
C GLY A 87 -9.47 -1.63 3.20
N PHE A 88 -9.46 -0.31 3.04
CA PHE A 88 -8.31 0.52 3.40
C PHE A 88 -8.03 0.52 4.90
N LEU A 89 -9.06 0.66 5.73
CA LEU A 89 -8.92 0.60 7.20
C LEU A 89 -8.39 -0.76 7.65
N SER A 90 -8.97 -1.86 7.14
CA SER A 90 -8.50 -3.23 7.43
C SER A 90 -7.03 -3.43 7.03
N TYR A 91 -6.62 -2.87 5.88
CA TYR A 91 -5.22 -2.90 5.46
C TYR A 91 -4.31 -2.16 6.44
N ILE A 92 -4.69 -0.94 6.87
CA ILE A 92 -3.92 -0.16 7.86
C ILE A 92 -3.82 -0.93 9.19
N GLU A 93 -4.93 -1.48 9.68
CA GLU A 93 -4.94 -2.25 10.94
C GLU A 93 -4.03 -3.47 10.86
N SER A 94 -4.08 -4.21 9.76
CA SER A 94 -3.19 -5.36 9.54
C SER A 94 -1.70 -4.97 9.56
N LYS A 95 -1.36 -3.82 8.96
CA LYS A 95 0.01 -3.29 8.96
C LYS A 95 0.44 -2.81 10.34
N ARG A 96 -0.48 -2.15 11.06
CA ARG A 96 -0.25 -1.71 12.44
C ARG A 96 -0.01 -2.88 13.36
N LYS A 97 -0.87 -3.90 13.32
CA LYS A 97 -0.73 -5.12 14.12
C LYS A 97 0.61 -5.80 13.87
N ALA A 98 0.96 -6.05 12.60
CA ALA A 98 2.24 -6.65 12.24
C ALA A 98 3.46 -5.81 12.67
N PHE A 99 3.31 -4.48 12.78
CA PHE A 99 4.35 -3.60 13.31
C PHE A 99 4.50 -3.75 14.83
N TYR A 100 3.40 -3.74 15.57
CA TYR A 100 3.45 -3.90 17.03
C TYR A 100 3.93 -5.29 17.45
N GLU A 101 3.54 -6.34 16.75
CA GLU A 101 4.04 -7.70 16.99
C GLU A 101 5.58 -7.75 16.83
N LEU A 102 6.10 -7.17 15.75
CA LEU A 102 7.53 -7.09 15.53
C LEU A 102 8.22 -6.26 16.62
N MET A 103 7.66 -5.11 17.00
CA MET A 103 8.22 -4.27 18.05
C MET A 103 8.21 -4.97 19.42
N GLY A 104 7.16 -5.74 19.73
CA GLY A 104 7.10 -6.60 20.92
C GLY A 104 8.25 -7.60 20.97
N LEU A 105 8.42 -8.39 19.90
CA LEU A 105 9.51 -9.35 19.78
C LEU A 105 10.89 -8.70 19.91
N LEU A 106 11.09 -7.53 19.31
CA LEU A 106 12.37 -6.80 19.40
C LEU A 106 12.63 -6.26 20.81
N THR A 107 11.58 -5.88 21.53
CA THR A 107 11.68 -5.39 22.91
C THR A 107 12.01 -6.53 23.87
N GLU A 108 11.32 -7.66 23.75
CA GLU A 108 11.54 -8.87 24.57
C GLU A 108 12.93 -9.45 24.34
N SER A 109 13.41 -9.44 23.10
CA SER A 109 14.76 -9.93 22.76
C SER A 109 15.88 -8.92 23.04
N GLY A 110 15.57 -7.71 23.48
CA GLY A 110 16.55 -6.66 23.76
C GLY A 110 17.19 -6.01 22.51
N PHE A 111 16.82 -6.42 21.31
CA PHE A 111 17.33 -5.84 20.05
C PHE A 111 16.85 -4.40 19.81
N ASN A 112 15.79 -3.96 20.48
CA ASN A 112 15.21 -2.64 20.32
C ASN A 112 16.20 -1.50 20.65
N LYS A 113 17.11 -1.72 21.60
CA LYS A 113 18.12 -0.71 22.01
C LYS A 113 19.25 -0.56 21.00
N ASP A 114 19.46 -1.55 20.14
CA ASP A 114 20.61 -1.64 19.24
C ASP A 114 20.29 -1.24 17.79
N LEU A 115 19.01 -1.13 17.41
CA LEU A 115 18.56 -0.91 16.04
C LEU A 115 17.90 0.45 15.86
N ASN A 116 18.30 1.16 14.81
CA ASN A 116 17.59 2.37 14.37
C ASN A 116 16.36 2.02 13.51
N PHE A 117 15.54 3.03 13.20
CA PHE A 117 14.30 2.83 12.43
C PHE A 117 14.52 2.14 11.09
N ARG A 118 15.56 2.52 10.32
CA ARG A 118 15.85 1.88 9.01
C ARG A 118 16.22 0.42 9.18
N GLN A 119 17.05 0.11 10.18
CA GLN A 119 17.46 -1.26 10.51
C GLN A 119 16.27 -2.13 10.92
N ILE A 120 15.30 -1.57 11.66
CA ILE A 120 14.03 -2.24 12.00
C ILE A 120 13.21 -2.52 10.72
N GLN A 121 13.12 -1.57 9.79
CA GLN A 121 12.42 -1.79 8.53
C GLN A 121 13.12 -2.85 7.64
N LEU A 122 14.44 -2.85 7.61
CA LEU A 122 15.23 -3.90 6.95
C LEU A 122 14.97 -5.27 7.59
N LEU A 123 15.01 -5.32 8.93
CA LEU A 123 14.74 -6.55 9.67
C LEU A 123 13.35 -7.11 9.38
N LYS A 124 12.33 -6.24 9.25
CA LYS A 124 10.99 -6.64 8.82
C LYS A 124 11.00 -7.31 7.44
N LYS A 125 11.81 -6.79 6.50
CA LYS A 125 11.96 -7.40 5.16
C LYS A 125 12.69 -8.74 5.26
N VAL A 126 13.69 -8.87 6.13
CA VAL A 126 14.45 -10.11 6.41
C VAL A 126 13.53 -11.20 6.93
N LEU A 127 12.73 -10.90 7.94
CA LEU A 127 11.82 -11.86 8.59
C LEU A 127 10.70 -12.34 7.67
N ARG A 128 10.22 -11.47 6.79
CA ARG A 128 9.16 -11.82 5.82
C ARG A 128 9.63 -12.67 4.66
N ASN A 129 10.91 -12.54 4.30
CA ASN A 129 11.45 -13.17 3.11
C ASN A 129 12.80 -13.83 3.44
N PRO A 130 12.80 -15.00 4.08
CA PRO A 130 14.02 -15.77 4.31
C PRO A 130 14.72 -16.07 2.97
N GLY A 131 16.03 -15.94 2.94
CA GLY A 131 16.82 -16.11 1.71
C GLY A 131 16.87 -14.89 0.78
N ARG A 132 16.13 -13.81 1.07
CA ARG A 132 16.19 -12.57 0.28
C ARG A 132 17.61 -11.99 0.30
N ILE A 133 18.06 -11.56 -0.88
CA ILE A 133 19.34 -10.89 -1.05
C ILE A 133 19.11 -9.37 -1.04
N PHE A 134 19.93 -8.66 -0.28
CA PHE A 134 19.97 -7.21 -0.22
C PHE A 134 21.33 -6.72 -0.72
N VAL A 135 21.32 -5.60 -1.45
CA VAL A 135 22.53 -4.87 -1.84
C VAL A 135 22.45 -3.44 -1.35
N ALA A 136 23.60 -2.82 -1.06
CA ALA A 136 23.64 -1.46 -0.52
C ALA A 136 22.95 -0.44 -1.43
N LYS A 137 23.02 -0.64 -2.74
CA LYS A 137 22.37 0.23 -3.74
C LYS A 137 20.82 0.19 -3.64
N GLU A 138 20.23 -0.99 -3.40
CA GLU A 138 18.78 -1.12 -3.17
C GLU A 138 18.37 -0.37 -1.91
N VAL A 139 19.08 -0.60 -0.81
CA VAL A 139 18.80 0.03 0.49
C VAL A 139 18.98 1.54 0.45
N LYS A 140 19.99 2.04 -0.28
CA LYS A 140 20.19 3.46 -0.56
C LYS A 140 18.94 4.07 -1.19
N ASN A 141 18.40 3.44 -2.23
CA ASN A 141 17.23 3.94 -2.98
C ASN A 141 15.94 3.84 -2.13
N ASP A 142 15.78 2.76 -1.37
CA ASP A 142 14.59 2.52 -0.53
C ASP A 142 14.43 3.57 0.59
N PHE A 143 15.55 4.06 1.12
CA PHE A 143 15.55 4.96 2.29
C PHE A 143 16.11 6.35 2.01
N ASP A 144 16.45 6.65 0.76
CA ASP A 144 17.05 7.93 0.33
C ASP A 144 18.26 8.33 1.19
N VAL A 145 19.23 7.42 1.34
CA VAL A 145 20.45 7.62 2.12
C VAL A 145 21.70 7.40 1.26
N SER A 146 22.88 7.74 1.79
CA SER A 146 24.14 7.42 1.13
C SER A 146 24.39 5.90 1.07
N GLU A 147 25.13 5.44 0.07
CA GLU A 147 25.51 4.02 -0.03
C GLU A 147 26.34 3.56 1.18
N GLY A 148 27.16 4.45 1.73
CA GLY A 148 27.91 4.20 2.95
C GLY A 148 27.01 3.95 4.16
N THR A 149 25.96 4.77 4.33
CA THR A 149 24.95 4.60 5.37
C THR A 149 24.18 3.28 5.18
N ALA A 150 23.74 2.98 3.96
CA ALA A 150 23.05 1.73 3.64
C ALA A 150 23.92 0.51 3.96
N ARG A 151 25.21 0.56 3.62
CA ARG A 151 26.19 -0.49 3.96
C ARG A 151 26.35 -0.66 5.46
N THR A 152 26.48 0.43 6.21
CA THR A 152 26.59 0.40 7.67
C THR A 152 25.36 -0.24 8.32
N ASP A 153 24.16 0.07 7.84
CA ASP A 153 22.92 -0.52 8.35
C ASP A 153 22.88 -2.05 8.07
N LEU A 154 23.27 -2.50 6.88
CA LEU A 154 23.36 -3.93 6.56
C LEU A 154 24.43 -4.66 7.36
N GLU A 155 25.62 -4.06 7.54
CA GLU A 155 26.71 -4.62 8.36
C GLU A 155 26.29 -4.77 9.84
N LYS A 156 25.49 -3.85 10.37
CA LYS A 156 24.95 -3.97 11.73
C LYS A 156 24.07 -5.22 11.85
N LEU A 157 23.21 -5.50 10.86
CA LEU A 157 22.36 -6.69 10.84
C LEU A 157 23.18 -7.99 10.67
N VAL A 158 24.32 -7.94 9.95
CA VAL A 158 25.27 -9.06 9.89
C VAL A 158 25.92 -9.32 11.25
N LYS A 159 26.37 -8.28 11.95
CA LYS A 159 26.94 -8.41 13.30
C LYS A 159 25.93 -9.03 14.28
N LEU A 160 24.64 -8.77 14.11
CA LEU A 160 23.57 -9.35 14.90
C LEU A 160 23.16 -10.76 14.43
N LYS A 161 23.87 -11.33 13.44
CA LYS A 161 23.62 -12.65 12.84
C LYS A 161 22.24 -12.79 12.15
N LEU A 162 21.61 -11.69 11.80
CA LEU A 162 20.31 -11.65 11.11
C LEU A 162 20.48 -11.74 9.59
N LEU A 163 21.62 -11.30 9.07
CA LEU A 163 22.04 -11.42 7.68
C LEU A 163 23.36 -12.20 7.59
N ALA A 164 23.55 -12.90 6.48
CA ALA A 164 24.84 -13.44 6.06
C ALA A 164 25.41 -12.55 4.95
N LYS A 165 26.70 -12.21 5.04
CA LYS A 165 27.42 -11.44 4.01
C LYS A 165 28.12 -12.37 3.05
N VAL A 166 27.83 -12.24 1.78
CA VAL A 166 28.39 -13.06 0.69
C VAL A 166 28.91 -12.12 -0.41
N ARG A 167 29.95 -12.53 -1.12
CA ARG A 167 30.48 -11.77 -2.23
C ARG A 167 30.05 -12.41 -3.54
N GLU A 168 29.44 -11.64 -4.40
CA GLU A 168 29.08 -12.05 -5.76
C GLU A 168 29.79 -11.13 -6.76
N GLY A 169 30.83 -11.66 -7.37
CA GLY A 169 31.71 -10.88 -8.24
C GLY A 169 32.38 -9.71 -7.49
N LYS A 170 32.08 -8.48 -7.93
CA LYS A 170 32.58 -7.23 -7.30
C LYS A 170 31.63 -6.66 -6.25
N THR A 171 30.42 -7.25 -6.08
CA THR A 171 29.36 -6.72 -5.23
C THR A 171 29.25 -7.51 -3.92
N TRP A 172 29.06 -6.79 -2.80
CA TRP A 172 28.69 -7.40 -1.55
C TRP A 172 27.18 -7.58 -1.48
N CYS A 173 26.77 -8.82 -1.25
CA CYS A 173 25.38 -9.23 -1.07
C CYS A 173 25.15 -9.62 0.38
N TYR A 174 23.93 -9.32 0.89
CA TYR A 174 23.53 -9.60 2.26
C TYR A 174 22.28 -10.46 2.20
N VAL A 175 22.41 -11.72 2.63
CA VAL A 175 21.35 -12.73 2.50
C VAL A 175 20.58 -12.86 3.81
N ALA A 176 19.26 -12.78 3.75
CA ALA A 176 18.38 -12.99 4.90
C ALA A 176 18.50 -14.43 5.40
N ARG A 177 18.90 -14.61 6.67
CA ARG A 177 19.06 -15.94 7.25
C ARG A 177 17.70 -16.57 7.53
N GLY A 178 17.54 -17.85 7.22
CA GLY A 178 16.31 -18.59 7.47
C GLY A 178 15.97 -18.76 8.98
N ASP A 179 17.00 -18.71 9.83
CA ASP A 179 16.88 -18.82 11.30
C ASP A 179 16.78 -17.45 12.00
N ALA A 180 16.71 -16.34 11.27
CA ALA A 180 16.67 -14.98 11.84
C ALA A 180 15.51 -14.80 12.84
N ALA A 181 14.33 -15.35 12.56
CA ALA A 181 13.17 -15.29 13.46
C ALA A 181 13.44 -16.05 14.77
N ALA A 182 14.06 -17.24 14.68
CA ALA A 182 14.40 -18.03 15.85
C ALA A 182 15.49 -17.38 16.73
N LEU A 183 16.38 -16.58 16.14
CA LEU A 183 17.41 -15.83 16.86
C LEU A 183 16.83 -14.66 17.66
N ILE A 184 15.75 -14.04 17.15
CA ILE A 184 15.04 -12.96 17.85
C ILE A 184 14.20 -13.51 19.00
N GLY A 185 13.56 -14.67 18.85
CA GLY A 185 12.73 -15.30 19.89
C GLY A 185 13.48 -16.06 20.98
N LYS A 186 14.81 -16.23 20.88
CA LYS A 186 15.62 -17.02 21.82
C LYS A 186 16.46 -16.20 22.83
N LYS A 187 16.37 -14.88 22.82
CA LYS A 187 16.99 -14.01 23.81
C LYS A 187 15.95 -13.44 24.75
#